data_46b2e63793277a0ef47cdf6057b57edd
#
_entry.id   46b2e63793277a0ef47cdf6057b57edd
#
_cell.length_a   1.000
_cell.length_b   1.000
_cell.length_c   1.000
_cell.angle_alpha   90.00
_cell.angle_beta   90.00
_cell.angle_gamma   90.00
#
_symmetry.space_group_name_H-M   'P 1'
#
loop_
_entity.id
_entity.type
_entity.pdbx_description
1 polymer ?
#
loop_
_entity_poly.entity_id
_entity_poly.type
_entity_poly.pdbx_seq_one_letter_code
_entity_poly.pdbx_strand_id
1 'polypeptide(L)' 'MNKYYWLCVEADEYELPLAVADTARELGEMMGTNKHNVETFVSKGSSGKKYGKKYLKVRKDDE' A
#
# COMPACT_ATOMS: atom_id res chain seq x y z
N MET A 1 -10.71 -12.33 -9.48
CA MET A 1 -10.97 -10.95 -9.11
C MET A 1 -10.27 -10.60 -7.81
N ASN A 2 -9.75 -9.40 -7.73
CA ASN A 2 -9.05 -8.94 -6.54
C ASN A 2 -10.05 -8.52 -5.48
N LYS A 3 -9.79 -8.95 -4.26
CA LYS A 3 -10.67 -8.64 -3.13
C LYS A 3 -10.14 -7.50 -2.28
N TYR A 4 -8.99 -6.95 -2.65
CA TYR A 4 -8.34 -5.93 -1.85
C TYR A 4 -7.85 -4.81 -2.72
N TYR A 5 -7.80 -3.61 -2.12
CA TYR A 5 -7.03 -2.50 -2.67
C TYR A 5 -5.68 -2.48 -2.01
N TRP A 6 -4.67 -2.15 -2.77
CA TRP A 6 -3.32 -1.96 -2.24
C TRP A 6 -3.05 -0.46 -2.27
N LEU A 7 -2.75 0.10 -1.12
CA LEU A 7 -2.61 1.53 -0.97
C LEU A 7 -1.23 1.91 -0.49
N CYS A 8 -0.79 3.08 -0.91
CA CYS A 8 0.37 3.72 -0.31
C CYS A 8 -0.10 5.07 0.22
N VAL A 9 0.12 5.33 1.49
CA VAL A 9 -0.32 6.58 2.11
C VAL A 9 0.86 7.25 2.79
N GLU A 10 0.73 8.54 3.06
CA GLU A 10 1.76 9.26 3.79
C GLU A 10 1.78 8.77 5.24
N ALA A 11 2.99 8.64 5.79
CA ALA A 11 3.14 8.15 7.15
C ALA A 11 3.12 9.31 8.13
N ASP A 12 2.03 10.05 8.13
CA ASP A 12 1.83 11.14 9.07
C ASP A 12 0.42 11.03 9.62
N GLU A 13 -0.01 12.02 10.38
CA GLU A 13 -1.29 11.95 11.05
C GLU A 13 -2.46 11.95 10.08
N TYR A 14 -2.28 12.48 8.88
CA TYR A 14 -3.37 12.56 7.91
C TYR A 14 -3.47 11.33 7.03
N GLU A 15 -2.37 10.60 6.85
CA GLU A 15 -2.34 9.38 6.03
C GLU A 15 -3.01 9.58 4.68
N LEU A 16 -2.67 10.67 4.01
CA LEU A 16 -3.26 10.97 2.70
C LEU A 16 -2.80 9.95 1.67
N PRO A 17 -3.72 9.46 0.83
CA PRO A 17 -3.36 8.45 -0.16
C PRO A 17 -2.43 9.03 -1.22
N LEU A 18 -1.36 8.31 -1.49
CA LEU A 18 -0.41 8.65 -2.54
C LEU A 18 -0.69 7.84 -3.79
N ALA A 19 -1.15 6.60 -3.63
CA ALA A 19 -1.44 5.73 -4.75
C ALA A 19 -2.39 4.63 -4.31
N VAL A 20 -3.25 4.21 -5.23
CA VAL A 20 -4.18 3.10 -5.00
C VAL A 20 -4.11 2.19 -6.22
N ALA A 21 -4.04 0.89 -5.99
CA ALA A 21 -3.98 -0.07 -7.07
C ALA A 21 -4.76 -1.32 -6.70
N ASP A 22 -5.14 -2.08 -7.72
CA ASP A 22 -5.86 -3.32 -7.51
C ASP A 22 -4.94 -4.48 -7.16
N THR A 23 -3.65 -4.37 -7.45
CA THR A 23 -2.70 -5.42 -7.16
C THR A 23 -1.44 -4.83 -6.56
N ALA A 24 -0.71 -5.68 -5.82
CA ALA A 24 0.58 -5.27 -5.27
C ALA A 24 1.56 -4.92 -6.37
N ARG A 25 1.50 -5.65 -7.48
CA ARG A 25 2.38 -5.39 -8.61
C ARG A 25 2.16 -4.00 -9.17
N GLU A 26 0.90 -3.63 -9.39
CA GLU A 26 0.59 -2.31 -9.91
C GLU A 26 1.03 -1.22 -8.95
N LEU A 27 0.76 -1.41 -7.67
CA LEU A 27 1.19 -0.43 -6.69
C LEU A 27 2.71 -0.29 -6.69
N GLY A 28 3.42 -1.40 -6.80
CA GLY A 28 4.86 -1.36 -6.88
C GLY A 28 5.35 -0.55 -8.06
N GLU A 29 4.71 -0.74 -9.21
CA GLU A 29 5.09 0.02 -10.41
C GLU A 29 4.82 1.51 -10.22
N MET A 30 3.69 1.84 -9.62
CA MET A 30 3.33 3.24 -9.39
C MET A 30 4.31 3.93 -8.45
N MET A 31 4.81 3.19 -7.47
CA MET A 31 5.70 3.76 -6.45
C MET A 31 7.18 3.56 -6.75
N GLY A 32 7.50 2.98 -7.92
CA GLY A 32 8.89 2.79 -8.29
C GLY A 32 9.58 1.65 -7.55
N THR A 33 8.80 0.67 -7.11
CA THR A 33 9.35 -0.49 -6.42
C THR A 33 8.80 -1.75 -7.10
N ASN A 34 8.68 -2.87 -6.39
CA ASN A 34 8.19 -4.10 -7.00
C ASN A 34 7.17 -4.77 -6.09
N LYS A 35 6.52 -5.78 -6.65
CA LYS A 35 5.47 -6.51 -5.94
C LYS A 35 5.96 -7.08 -4.61
N HIS A 36 7.14 -7.68 -4.63
CA HIS A 36 7.68 -8.32 -3.43
C HIS A 36 7.85 -7.32 -2.29
N ASN A 37 8.37 -6.14 -2.61
CA ASN A 37 8.57 -5.11 -1.60
C ASN A 37 7.25 -4.62 -1.03
N VAL A 38 6.26 -4.42 -1.90
CA VAL A 38 4.94 -3.98 -1.45
C VAL A 38 4.33 -5.01 -0.50
N GLU A 39 4.39 -6.27 -0.88
CA GLU A 39 3.84 -7.35 -0.05
C GLU A 39 4.56 -7.42 1.29
N THR A 40 5.86 -7.26 1.28
CA THR A 40 6.66 -7.30 2.49
C THR A 40 6.29 -6.15 3.42
N PHE A 41 6.17 -4.94 2.88
CA PHE A 41 5.80 -3.79 3.69
C PHE A 41 4.44 -3.96 4.33
N VAL A 42 3.47 -4.47 3.56
CA VAL A 42 2.13 -4.70 4.08
C VAL A 42 2.16 -5.79 5.16
N SER A 43 2.88 -6.87 4.89
CA SER A 43 2.94 -8.00 5.80
C SER A 43 3.59 -7.64 7.13
N LYS A 44 4.61 -6.80 7.09
CA LYS A 44 5.31 -6.41 8.31
C LYS A 44 4.59 -5.34 9.09
N GLY A 45 3.57 -4.74 8.51
CA GLY A 45 2.84 -3.67 9.19
C GLY A 45 3.71 -2.48 9.49
N SER A 46 4.59 -2.13 8.56
CA SER A 46 5.53 -1.03 8.74
C SER A 46 4.81 0.27 9.07
N SER A 47 5.32 1.01 10.03
CA SER A 47 4.75 2.29 10.40
C SER A 47 5.08 3.38 9.38
N GLY A 48 6.04 3.12 8.52
CA GLY A 48 6.44 4.09 7.52
C GLY A 48 7.32 5.22 8.05
N LYS A 49 7.65 5.21 9.32
CA LYS A 49 8.42 6.29 9.93
C LYS A 49 9.75 6.51 9.22
N LYS A 50 10.37 5.43 8.79
CA LYS A 50 11.69 5.50 8.18
C LYS A 50 11.63 6.04 6.76
N TYR A 51 10.56 5.74 6.05
CA TYR A 51 10.48 6.07 4.62
C TYR A 51 9.46 7.16 4.30
N GLY A 52 8.71 7.59 5.29
CA GLY A 52 7.69 8.61 5.07
C GLY A 52 6.46 8.11 4.34
N LYS A 53 6.36 6.80 4.13
CA LYS A 53 5.23 6.18 3.45
C LYS A 53 4.85 4.89 4.15
N LYS A 54 3.57 4.55 4.03
CA LYS A 54 3.04 3.33 4.62
C LYS A 54 2.23 2.59 3.56
N TYR A 55 2.41 1.29 3.49
CA TYR A 55 1.69 0.44 2.52
C TYR A 55 0.62 -0.35 3.25
N LEU A 56 -0.59 -0.33 2.69
CA LEU A 56 -1.75 -0.96 3.31
C LEU A 56 -2.47 -1.84 2.31
N LYS A 57 -3.19 -2.82 2.85
CA LYS A 57 -4.09 -3.63 2.05
C LYS A 57 -5.47 -3.50 2.68
N VAL A 58 -6.44 -2.99 1.91
CA VAL A 58 -7.79 -2.73 2.40
C VAL A 58 -8.76 -3.59 1.62
N ARG A 59 -9.63 -4.27 2.33
CA ARG A 59 -10.60 -5.14 1.69
C ARG A 59 -11.64 -4.32 0.94
N LYS A 60 -11.96 -4.77 -0.26
CA LYS A 60 -13.07 -4.20 -1.02
C LYS A 60 -14.36 -4.71 -0.44
N ASP A 61 -14.88 -4.01 0.49
CA ASP A 61 -16.07 -4.46 1.18
C ASP A 61 -17.27 -3.87 0.51
N ASP A 62 -17.99 -4.72 -0.10
CA ASP A 62 -19.17 -4.30 -0.73
C ASP A 62 -20.33 -4.76 -0.03
N GLU A 63 -20.30 -4.95 0.90
CA GLU A 63 -21.32 -5.11 1.49
C GLU A 63 -21.93 -5.42 1.64
#